data_1be38fc7e930a5f7a40236e3bc823fef
#
_entry.id   1be38fc7e930a5f7a40236e3bc823fef
#
_cell.length_a   1.000
_cell.length_b   1.000
_cell.length_c   1.000
_cell.angle_alpha   90.00
_cell.angle_beta   90.00
_cell.angle_gamma   90.00
#
_symmetry.space_group_name_H-M   'P 1'
#
loop_
_entity.id
_entity.type
_entity.pdbx_description
1 polymer ?
#
loop_
_entity_poly.entity_id
_entity_poly.type
_entity_poly.pdbx_seq_one_letter_code
_entity_poly.pdbx_strand_id
1 'polypeptide(L)'
;MLIDVTHKDPEETRHHFPNIYQKCLSIGIDITKDFIPVRPAAHYMCGGIKVDLNGCSSIDRLYALGECSCTGLHGGNRLASNSLIEAVVYAEAAARHSLEHVDLYDYHDHIPEWNDEGTMTNEEQVLITQSVKEVGEIMSNYVGIVRSDLRLHRAWNRLDILYEETEQLFKRVRATRDICELRNMINVGYLITRQALERKECRGLHFTLDYPQHAYDKK
;
A
#
# COMPACT_ATOMS: atom_id res chain seq x y z
N MET A 1 -18.95 -1.34 -13.32
CA MET A 1 -18.35 -0.57 -14.44
C MET A 1 -17.89 -1.56 -15.49
N LEU A 2 -17.97 -1.19 -16.77
CA LEU A 2 -17.55 -2.04 -17.88
C LEU A 2 -16.53 -1.28 -18.72
N ILE A 3 -15.50 -1.97 -19.20
CA ILE A 3 -14.58 -1.46 -20.22
C ILE A 3 -14.97 -2.07 -21.56
N ASP A 4 -15.10 -1.24 -22.57
CA ASP A 4 -15.41 -1.62 -23.95
C ASP A 4 -14.18 -1.42 -24.84
N VAL A 5 -13.66 -2.51 -25.39
CA VAL A 5 -12.60 -2.53 -26.40
C VAL A 5 -13.06 -3.21 -27.70
N THR A 6 -14.36 -3.55 -27.81
CA THR A 6 -14.93 -4.29 -28.95
C THR A 6 -14.89 -3.50 -30.27
N HIS A 7 -14.72 -2.18 -30.18
CA HIS A 7 -14.57 -1.27 -31.31
C HIS A 7 -13.17 -1.30 -31.96
N LYS A 8 -12.20 -1.97 -31.33
CA LYS A 8 -10.83 -2.10 -31.82
C LYS A 8 -10.67 -3.35 -32.69
N ASP A 9 -9.62 -3.36 -33.52
CA ASP A 9 -9.27 -4.53 -34.27
C ASP A 9 -9.00 -5.73 -33.36
N PRO A 10 -9.65 -6.90 -33.59
CA PRO A 10 -9.49 -8.06 -32.72
C PRO A 10 -8.08 -8.64 -32.69
N GLU A 11 -7.36 -8.66 -33.81
CA GLU A 11 -6.00 -9.20 -33.88
C GLU A 11 -5.01 -8.28 -33.18
N GLU A 12 -5.15 -6.97 -33.40
CA GLU A 12 -4.36 -5.96 -32.71
C GLU A 12 -4.59 -6.01 -31.19
N THR A 13 -5.84 -6.16 -30.75
CA THR A 13 -6.21 -6.28 -29.33
C THR A 13 -5.57 -7.51 -28.68
N ARG A 14 -5.60 -8.67 -29.35
CA ARG A 14 -4.95 -9.90 -28.85
C ARG A 14 -3.43 -9.76 -28.80
N HIS A 15 -2.84 -9.10 -29.79
CA HIS A 15 -1.39 -8.89 -29.86
C HIS A 15 -0.90 -7.93 -28.78
N HIS A 16 -1.61 -6.83 -28.53
CA HIS A 16 -1.22 -5.83 -27.52
C HIS A 16 -1.48 -6.29 -26.08
N PHE A 17 -2.53 -7.09 -25.84
CA PHE A 17 -2.95 -7.51 -24.50
C PHE A 17 -3.08 -9.02 -24.34
N PRO A 18 -2.06 -9.83 -24.71
CA PRO A 18 -2.18 -11.29 -24.75
C PRO A 18 -2.53 -11.89 -23.37
N ASN A 19 -1.93 -11.42 -22.30
CA ASN A 19 -2.17 -11.94 -20.96
C ASN A 19 -3.57 -11.59 -20.44
N ILE A 20 -4.04 -10.37 -20.69
CA ILE A 20 -5.40 -9.93 -20.32
C ILE A 20 -6.42 -10.71 -21.12
N TYR A 21 -6.20 -10.88 -22.44
CA TYR A 21 -7.05 -11.67 -23.30
C TYR A 21 -7.22 -13.10 -22.78
N GLN A 22 -6.11 -13.80 -22.53
CA GLN A 22 -6.13 -15.18 -22.02
C GLN A 22 -6.82 -15.27 -20.65
N LYS A 23 -6.55 -14.32 -19.76
CA LYS A 23 -7.19 -14.29 -18.43
C LYS A 23 -8.69 -14.09 -18.53
N CYS A 24 -9.16 -13.17 -19.34
CA CYS A 24 -10.59 -12.95 -19.56
C CYS A 24 -11.25 -14.15 -20.22
N LEU A 25 -10.61 -14.73 -21.25
CA LEU A 25 -11.11 -15.91 -21.95
C LEU A 25 -11.24 -17.12 -21.01
N SER A 26 -10.32 -17.29 -20.03
CA SER A 26 -10.38 -18.37 -19.05
C SER A 26 -11.62 -18.33 -18.13
N ILE A 27 -12.28 -17.18 -18.06
CA ILE A 27 -13.53 -16.98 -17.30
C ILE A 27 -14.74 -16.74 -18.22
N GLY A 28 -14.60 -17.07 -19.52
CA GLY A 28 -15.68 -17.01 -20.51
C GLY A 28 -15.93 -15.62 -21.13
N ILE A 29 -14.99 -14.68 -21.00
CA ILE A 29 -15.10 -13.32 -21.56
C ILE A 29 -14.12 -13.18 -22.73
N ASP A 30 -14.64 -13.06 -23.95
CA ASP A 30 -13.86 -12.70 -25.15
C ASP A 30 -13.83 -11.17 -25.29
N ILE A 31 -12.76 -10.52 -24.85
CA ILE A 31 -12.67 -9.04 -24.84
C ILE A 31 -12.77 -8.40 -26.23
N THR A 32 -12.65 -9.17 -27.30
CA THR A 32 -12.87 -8.68 -28.68
C THR A 32 -14.35 -8.60 -29.04
N LYS A 33 -15.24 -9.17 -28.21
CA LYS A 33 -16.70 -9.25 -28.45
C LYS A 33 -17.51 -8.82 -27.23
N ASP A 34 -16.95 -9.03 -26.03
CA ASP A 34 -17.64 -8.84 -24.76
C ASP A 34 -17.05 -7.66 -23.99
N PHE A 35 -17.87 -7.02 -23.16
CA PHE A 35 -17.41 -5.99 -22.23
C PHE A 35 -16.68 -6.60 -21.05
N ILE A 36 -15.60 -5.97 -20.62
CA ILE A 36 -14.81 -6.42 -19.47
C ILE A 36 -15.40 -5.82 -18.18
N PRO A 37 -15.93 -6.64 -17.26
CA PRO A 37 -16.36 -6.12 -15.96
C PRO A 37 -15.16 -5.70 -15.11
N VAL A 38 -15.18 -4.46 -14.63
CA VAL A 38 -14.10 -3.92 -13.80
C VAL A 38 -14.66 -3.21 -12.56
N ARG A 39 -13.85 -3.21 -11.51
CA ARG A 39 -14.12 -2.46 -10.29
C ARG A 39 -12.97 -1.48 -10.05
N PRO A 40 -13.24 -0.17 -9.87
CA PRO A 40 -12.20 0.77 -9.45
C PRO A 40 -11.62 0.37 -8.09
N ALA A 41 -10.31 0.40 -7.99
CA ALA A 41 -9.58 0.09 -6.76
C ALA A 41 -8.35 0.98 -6.63
N ALA A 42 -7.83 1.14 -5.41
CA ALA A 42 -6.52 1.71 -5.21
C ALA A 42 -5.46 0.83 -5.89
N HIS A 43 -4.48 1.46 -6.53
CA HIS A 43 -3.45 0.75 -7.29
C HIS A 43 -2.05 0.96 -6.72
N TYR A 44 -1.67 2.20 -6.47
CA TYR A 44 -0.33 2.59 -6.02
C TYR A 44 -0.41 3.43 -4.76
N MET A 45 0.52 3.24 -3.81
CA MET A 45 0.48 3.90 -2.50
C MET A 45 0.54 5.43 -2.61
N CYS A 46 1.33 5.98 -3.53
CA CYS A 46 1.60 7.42 -3.70
C CYS A 46 2.08 8.12 -2.41
N GLY A 47 2.61 7.36 -1.47
CA GLY A 47 3.04 7.81 -0.16
C GLY A 47 3.93 6.76 0.49
N GLY A 48 4.29 6.94 1.75
CA GLY A 48 5.14 6.01 2.47
C GLY A 48 6.12 6.69 3.39
N ILE A 49 7.29 6.11 3.58
CA ILE A 49 8.39 6.67 4.38
C ILE A 49 8.96 7.87 3.64
N LYS A 50 8.91 9.05 4.27
CA LYS A 50 9.48 10.28 3.69
C LYS A 50 11.00 10.13 3.56
N VAL A 51 11.51 10.44 2.38
CA VAL A 51 12.94 10.35 2.06
C VAL A 51 13.45 11.63 1.37
N ASP A 52 14.76 11.84 1.44
CA ASP A 52 15.47 12.85 0.64
C ASP A 52 15.84 12.33 -0.76
N LEU A 53 16.62 13.10 -1.52
CA LEU A 53 17.03 12.74 -2.89
C LEU A 53 17.96 11.52 -2.96
N ASN A 54 18.54 11.10 -1.84
CA ASN A 54 19.38 9.92 -1.72
C ASN A 54 18.62 8.70 -1.20
N GLY A 55 17.29 8.82 -0.98
CA GLY A 55 16.48 7.76 -0.38
C GLY A 55 16.66 7.62 1.14
N CYS A 56 17.35 8.56 1.80
CA CYS A 56 17.55 8.54 3.26
C CYS A 56 16.26 8.92 3.97
N SER A 57 15.89 8.14 4.97
CA SER A 57 14.77 8.46 5.87
C SER A 57 15.21 9.41 7.00
N SER A 58 14.29 9.76 7.90
CA SER A 58 14.61 10.50 9.13
C SER A 58 15.35 9.67 10.21
N ILE A 59 15.45 8.37 10.00
CA ILE A 59 16.20 7.46 10.87
C ILE A 59 17.57 7.25 10.23
N ASP A 60 18.62 7.50 11.03
CA ASP A 60 20.00 7.36 10.57
C ASP A 60 20.27 5.95 10.02
N ARG A 61 20.93 5.85 8.87
CA ARG A 61 21.27 4.61 8.17
C ARG A 61 20.09 3.79 7.65
N LEU A 62 18.88 4.36 7.64
CA LEU A 62 17.69 3.71 7.07
C LEU A 62 17.28 4.40 5.78
N TYR A 63 17.31 3.64 4.69
CA TYR A 63 16.84 4.04 3.37
C TYR A 63 15.47 3.44 3.09
N ALA A 64 14.66 4.15 2.29
CA ALA A 64 13.42 3.61 1.74
C ALA A 64 13.33 3.94 0.25
N LEU A 65 13.03 2.92 -0.57
CA LEU A 65 13.08 3.00 -2.03
C LEU A 65 11.85 2.35 -2.65
N GLY A 66 11.42 2.86 -3.81
CA GLY A 66 10.27 2.33 -4.53
C GLY A 66 8.94 2.66 -3.86
N GLU A 67 7.94 1.80 -4.00
CA GLU A 67 6.56 2.07 -3.58
C GLU A 67 6.38 2.36 -2.08
N CYS A 68 7.27 1.83 -1.22
CA CYS A 68 7.22 2.10 0.22
C CYS A 68 7.77 3.48 0.61
N SER A 69 8.38 4.22 -0.32
CA SER A 69 8.94 5.55 -0.09
C SER A 69 8.01 6.68 -0.52
N CYS A 70 8.13 7.83 0.14
CA CYS A 70 7.48 9.07 -0.24
C CYS A 70 8.54 10.09 -0.66
N THR A 71 8.86 10.11 -1.94
CA THR A 71 9.82 11.05 -2.56
C THR A 71 9.20 12.40 -2.89
N GLY A 72 7.86 12.45 -2.96
CA GLY A 72 7.10 13.60 -3.44
C GLY A 72 6.88 13.63 -4.97
N LEU A 73 7.53 12.75 -5.74
CA LEU A 73 7.40 12.69 -7.20
C LEU A 73 5.96 12.52 -7.67
N HIS A 74 5.19 11.68 -6.99
CA HIS A 74 3.84 11.33 -7.41
C HIS A 74 2.78 12.35 -6.96
N GLY A 75 3.11 13.24 -6.04
CA GLY A 75 2.14 14.20 -5.52
C GLY A 75 0.91 13.51 -4.95
N GLY A 76 -0.28 13.97 -5.35
CA GLY A 76 -1.55 13.37 -4.93
C GLY A 76 -1.97 12.15 -5.75
N ASN A 77 -1.35 11.88 -6.90
CA ASN A 77 -1.63 10.73 -7.76
C ASN A 77 -0.48 10.48 -8.73
N ARG A 78 -0.09 9.23 -8.87
CA ARG A 78 1.00 8.81 -9.74
C ARG A 78 0.65 8.93 -11.22
N LEU A 79 1.52 9.54 -12.02
CA LEU A 79 1.47 9.42 -13.46
C LEU A 79 1.87 7.99 -13.87
N ALA A 80 1.12 7.41 -14.80
CA ALA A 80 1.35 6.04 -15.27
C ALA A 80 2.83 5.79 -15.67
N SER A 81 3.34 4.62 -15.34
CA SER A 81 4.70 4.13 -15.63
C SER A 81 5.85 4.80 -14.86
N ASN A 82 5.61 5.83 -14.04
CA ASN A 82 6.67 6.51 -13.31
C ASN A 82 7.19 5.73 -12.09
N SER A 83 6.45 4.74 -11.57
CA SER A 83 6.83 4.00 -10.37
C SER A 83 8.14 3.21 -10.52
N LEU A 84 8.32 2.51 -11.64
CA LEU A 84 9.54 1.73 -11.87
C LEU A 84 10.75 2.63 -12.09
N ILE A 85 10.58 3.75 -12.80
CA ILE A 85 11.68 4.70 -13.03
C ILE A 85 12.11 5.34 -11.70
N GLU A 86 11.15 5.74 -10.86
CA GLU A 86 11.44 6.23 -9.50
C GLU A 86 12.24 5.22 -8.69
N ALA A 87 11.78 3.96 -8.66
CA ALA A 87 12.44 2.92 -7.89
C ALA A 87 13.90 2.71 -8.33
N VAL A 88 14.15 2.67 -9.64
CA VAL A 88 15.51 2.49 -10.19
C VAL A 88 16.40 3.69 -9.87
N VAL A 89 15.94 4.92 -10.10
CA VAL A 89 16.71 6.15 -9.86
C VAL A 89 17.08 6.29 -8.38
N TYR A 90 16.10 6.10 -7.49
CA TYR A 90 16.38 6.19 -6.06
C TYR A 90 17.22 5.03 -5.53
N ALA A 91 17.10 3.82 -6.12
CA ALA A 91 17.97 2.71 -5.77
C ALA A 91 19.44 3.00 -6.12
N GLU A 92 19.68 3.58 -7.30
CA GLU A 92 21.04 4.00 -7.69
C GLU A 92 21.58 5.12 -6.76
N ALA A 93 20.76 6.15 -6.49
CA ALA A 93 21.15 7.24 -5.60
C ALA A 93 21.49 6.76 -4.19
N ALA A 94 20.66 5.88 -3.61
CA ALA A 94 20.89 5.29 -2.30
C ALA A 94 22.12 4.38 -2.27
N ALA A 95 22.32 3.58 -3.31
CA ALA A 95 23.53 2.74 -3.41
C ALA A 95 24.81 3.58 -3.44
N ARG A 96 24.82 4.66 -4.22
CA ARG A 96 25.96 5.59 -4.28
C ARG A 96 26.20 6.25 -2.92
N HIS A 97 25.15 6.81 -2.33
CA HIS A 97 25.24 7.46 -1.01
C HIS A 97 25.71 6.49 0.08
N SER A 98 25.19 5.26 0.10
CA SER A 98 25.59 4.26 1.09
C SER A 98 27.07 3.83 0.94
N LEU A 99 27.56 3.69 -0.29
CA LEU A 99 28.98 3.38 -0.55
C LEU A 99 29.93 4.49 -0.09
N GLU A 100 29.54 5.76 -0.24
CA GLU A 100 30.33 6.89 0.24
C GLU A 100 30.38 7.00 1.75
N HIS A 101 29.43 6.40 2.46
CA HIS A 101 29.25 6.58 3.92
C HIS A 101 29.47 5.29 4.72
N VAL A 102 29.57 4.12 4.09
CA VAL A 102 29.65 2.83 4.79
C VAL A 102 30.85 2.75 5.73
N ASP A 103 31.97 3.29 5.34
CA ASP A 103 33.22 3.26 6.15
C ASP A 103 33.22 4.28 7.30
N LEU A 104 32.20 5.15 7.38
CA LEU A 104 32.07 6.10 8.49
C LEU A 104 31.43 5.48 9.74
N TYR A 105 30.94 4.24 9.64
CA TYR A 105 30.23 3.56 10.71
C TYR A 105 30.95 2.31 11.18
N ASP A 106 30.98 2.10 12.48
CA ASP A 106 31.45 0.85 13.06
C ASP A 106 30.43 -0.28 12.79
N TYR A 107 30.96 -1.45 12.48
CA TYR A 107 30.17 -2.66 12.38
C TYR A 107 29.87 -3.24 13.75
N HIS A 108 28.62 -3.69 13.96
CA HIS A 108 28.29 -4.46 15.15
C HIS A 108 28.68 -5.93 14.91
N ASP A 109 29.71 -6.39 15.63
CA ASP A 109 30.22 -7.76 15.49
C ASP A 109 29.25 -8.81 16.03
N HIS A 110 28.34 -8.39 16.89
CA HIS A 110 27.37 -9.29 17.53
C HIS A 110 25.94 -8.77 17.32
N ILE A 111 25.18 -9.48 16.48
CA ILE A 111 23.74 -9.29 16.33
C ILE A 111 23.08 -10.39 17.16
N PRO A 112 22.29 -10.06 18.21
CA PRO A 112 21.61 -11.09 19.00
C PRO A 112 20.62 -11.86 18.15
N GLU A 113 20.52 -13.16 18.40
CA GLU A 113 19.49 -13.99 17.79
C GLU A 113 18.09 -13.53 18.23
N TRP A 114 17.12 -13.81 17.39
CA TRP A 114 15.71 -13.56 17.75
C TRP A 114 15.32 -14.40 18.97
N ASN A 115 14.88 -13.74 20.04
CA ASN A 115 14.40 -14.43 21.23
C ASN A 115 12.91 -14.79 21.08
N ASP A 116 12.61 -16.06 20.93
CA ASP A 116 11.25 -16.61 20.88
C ASP A 116 10.87 -17.37 22.17
N GLU A 117 11.63 -17.21 23.25
CA GLU A 117 11.38 -17.84 24.55
C GLU A 117 9.98 -17.45 25.07
N GLY A 118 9.24 -18.45 25.53
CA GLY A 118 7.86 -18.25 26.02
C GLY A 118 6.80 -18.17 24.93
N THR A 119 7.17 -18.18 23.65
CA THR A 119 6.21 -18.23 22.55
C THR A 119 5.81 -19.65 22.18
N MET A 120 4.61 -19.81 21.62
CA MET A 120 4.08 -21.09 21.16
C MET A 120 3.76 -21.08 19.67
N THR A 121 3.64 -22.25 19.07
CA THR A 121 3.12 -22.34 17.70
C THR A 121 1.68 -21.84 17.65
N ASN A 122 1.34 -20.99 16.67
CA ASN A 122 -0.03 -20.55 16.49
C ASN A 122 -0.89 -21.69 15.90
N GLU A 123 -1.81 -22.21 16.67
CA GLU A 123 -2.78 -23.22 16.23
C GLU A 123 -4.05 -22.60 15.65
N GLU A 124 -4.29 -21.30 15.90
CA GLU A 124 -5.48 -20.53 15.50
C GLU A 124 -5.22 -19.68 14.25
N GLN A 125 -4.81 -20.32 13.15
CA GLN A 125 -4.54 -19.62 11.88
C GLN A 125 -5.77 -18.86 11.34
N VAL A 126 -6.98 -19.28 11.73
CA VAL A 126 -8.23 -18.61 11.37
C VAL A 126 -8.28 -17.15 11.85
N LEU A 127 -7.68 -16.84 13.01
CA LEU A 127 -7.64 -15.48 13.53
C LEU A 127 -6.87 -14.54 12.61
N ILE A 128 -5.73 -14.99 12.11
CA ILE A 128 -4.90 -14.20 11.17
C ILE A 128 -5.64 -14.03 9.84
N THR A 129 -6.15 -15.13 9.28
CA THR A 129 -6.83 -15.11 7.98
C THR A 129 -8.08 -14.24 7.99
N GLN A 130 -8.85 -14.29 9.06
CA GLN A 130 -10.06 -13.47 9.23
C GLN A 130 -9.70 -12.00 9.40
N SER A 131 -8.72 -11.67 10.23
CA SER A 131 -8.29 -10.29 10.45
C SER A 131 -7.72 -9.64 9.18
N VAL A 132 -6.95 -10.39 8.36
CA VAL A 132 -6.48 -9.91 7.04
C VAL A 132 -7.65 -9.50 6.15
N LYS A 133 -8.71 -10.32 6.08
CA LYS A 133 -9.92 -10.02 5.30
C LYS A 133 -10.62 -8.78 5.85
N GLU A 134 -10.77 -8.72 7.16
CA GLU A 134 -11.45 -7.59 7.83
C GLU A 134 -10.71 -6.27 7.60
N VAL A 135 -9.38 -6.23 7.72
CA VAL A 135 -8.57 -5.06 7.37
C VAL A 135 -8.81 -4.64 5.91
N GLY A 136 -8.79 -5.59 4.98
CA GLY A 136 -9.05 -5.33 3.56
C GLY A 136 -10.43 -4.73 3.32
N GLU A 137 -11.47 -5.23 3.98
CA GLU A 137 -12.84 -4.73 3.89
C GLU A 137 -13.01 -3.34 4.53
N ILE A 138 -12.41 -3.12 5.71
CA ILE A 138 -12.41 -1.82 6.38
C ILE A 138 -11.79 -0.77 5.47
N MET A 139 -10.59 -1.03 4.95
CA MET A 139 -9.87 -0.11 4.09
C MET A 139 -10.62 0.16 2.78
N SER A 140 -11.17 -0.87 2.14
CA SER A 140 -11.91 -0.72 0.88
C SER A 140 -13.22 0.04 1.03
N ASN A 141 -13.98 -0.21 2.12
CA ASN A 141 -15.33 0.32 2.28
C ASN A 141 -15.37 1.68 2.99
N TYR A 142 -14.46 1.93 3.95
CA TYR A 142 -14.47 3.15 4.75
C TYR A 142 -13.34 4.12 4.40
N VAL A 143 -12.19 3.64 3.94
CA VAL A 143 -11.00 4.45 3.61
C VAL A 143 -10.71 4.48 2.10
N GLY A 144 -11.63 3.93 1.30
CA GLY A 144 -11.51 3.82 -0.16
C GLY A 144 -11.60 5.17 -0.89
N ILE A 145 -12.12 5.14 -2.12
CA ILE A 145 -12.11 6.28 -3.05
C ILE A 145 -12.94 7.46 -2.51
N VAL A 146 -14.14 7.20 -1.99
CA VAL A 146 -15.04 8.23 -1.44
C VAL A 146 -15.04 8.14 0.08
N ARG A 147 -14.53 9.17 0.73
CA ARG A 147 -14.34 9.24 2.17
C ARG A 147 -15.33 10.20 2.82
N SER A 148 -15.56 10.01 4.13
CA SER A 148 -16.22 10.96 5.01
C SER A 148 -15.69 10.79 6.43
N ASP A 149 -15.79 11.83 7.26
CA ASP A 149 -15.35 11.77 8.66
C ASP A 149 -16.02 10.61 9.38
N LEU A 150 -17.32 10.38 9.16
CA LEU A 150 -18.05 9.26 9.74
C LEU A 150 -17.46 7.89 9.37
N ARG A 151 -17.13 7.69 8.10
CA ARG A 151 -16.52 6.43 7.63
C ARG A 151 -15.13 6.25 8.19
N LEU A 152 -14.31 7.30 8.16
CA LEU A 152 -12.94 7.28 8.65
C LEU A 152 -12.88 7.01 10.16
N HIS A 153 -13.75 7.59 10.97
CA HIS A 153 -13.85 7.29 12.40
C HIS A 153 -14.26 5.83 12.66
N ARG A 154 -15.16 5.28 11.84
CA ARG A 154 -15.50 3.85 11.94
C ARG A 154 -14.33 2.95 11.61
N ALA A 155 -13.56 3.28 10.56
CA ALA A 155 -12.33 2.56 10.22
C ALA A 155 -11.33 2.62 11.36
N TRP A 156 -11.09 3.81 11.90
CA TRP A 156 -10.19 4.05 13.02
C TRP A 156 -10.50 3.13 14.20
N ASN A 157 -11.73 3.17 14.69
CA ASN A 157 -12.15 2.39 15.86
C ASN A 157 -12.04 0.87 15.63
N ARG A 158 -12.30 0.39 14.41
CA ARG A 158 -12.16 -1.04 14.08
C ARG A 158 -10.71 -1.47 13.95
N LEU A 159 -9.87 -0.64 13.33
CA LEU A 159 -8.42 -0.91 13.24
C LEU A 159 -7.77 -0.91 14.62
N ASP A 160 -8.22 -0.08 15.55
CA ASP A 160 -7.75 -0.05 16.93
C ASP A 160 -8.00 -1.38 17.66
N ILE A 161 -9.21 -1.94 17.52
CA ILE A 161 -9.53 -3.27 18.06
C ILE A 161 -8.64 -4.35 17.45
N LEU A 162 -8.51 -4.37 16.13
CA LEU A 162 -7.66 -5.33 15.42
C LEU A 162 -6.19 -5.20 15.81
N TYR A 163 -5.72 -3.98 16.06
CA TYR A 163 -4.38 -3.71 16.55
C TYR A 163 -4.14 -4.37 17.92
N GLU A 164 -5.01 -4.12 18.89
CA GLU A 164 -4.89 -4.68 20.23
C GLU A 164 -4.93 -6.22 20.23
N GLU A 165 -5.87 -6.81 19.50
CA GLU A 165 -5.98 -8.27 19.36
C GLU A 165 -4.74 -8.88 18.71
N THR A 166 -4.23 -8.24 17.63
CA THR A 166 -3.06 -8.73 16.91
C THR A 166 -1.79 -8.58 17.73
N GLU A 167 -1.59 -7.49 18.48
CA GLU A 167 -0.44 -7.31 19.37
C GLU A 167 -0.45 -8.34 20.51
N GLN A 168 -1.63 -8.66 21.07
CA GLN A 168 -1.76 -9.71 22.07
C GLN A 168 -1.42 -11.10 21.50
N LEU A 169 -1.87 -11.39 20.29
CA LEU A 169 -1.53 -12.63 19.60
C LEU A 169 -0.03 -12.70 19.28
N PHE A 170 0.54 -11.65 18.72
CA PHE A 170 1.95 -11.55 18.33
C PHE A 170 2.90 -11.81 19.51
N LYS A 171 2.56 -11.33 20.71
CA LYS A 171 3.37 -11.54 21.92
C LYS A 171 3.35 -13.00 22.42
N ARG A 172 2.36 -13.80 22.02
CA ARG A 172 2.17 -15.19 22.51
C ARG A 172 2.65 -16.24 21.53
N VAL A 173 2.71 -15.89 20.24
CA VAL A 173 3.04 -16.88 19.19
C VAL A 173 4.41 -16.60 18.58
N ARG A 174 5.04 -17.65 18.03
CA ARG A 174 6.24 -17.49 17.23
C ARG A 174 5.97 -16.57 16.05
N ALA A 175 6.87 -15.64 15.81
CA ALA A 175 6.77 -14.73 14.68
C ALA A 175 6.82 -15.53 13.37
N THR A 176 5.71 -15.53 12.65
CA THR A 176 5.60 -16.08 11.30
C THR A 176 5.38 -14.95 10.31
N ARG A 177 5.60 -15.22 9.02
CA ARG A 177 5.33 -14.26 7.96
C ARG A 177 3.91 -13.68 8.06
N ASP A 178 2.92 -14.54 8.21
CA ASP A 178 1.51 -14.16 8.16
C ASP A 178 1.12 -13.20 9.29
N ILE A 179 1.57 -13.46 10.53
CA ILE A 179 1.29 -12.56 11.66
C ILE A 179 2.04 -11.23 11.53
N CYS A 180 3.26 -11.24 10.98
CA CYS A 180 4.01 -10.02 10.72
C CYS A 180 3.35 -9.19 9.61
N GLU A 181 2.89 -9.82 8.52
CA GLU A 181 2.16 -9.13 7.45
C GLU A 181 0.85 -8.53 7.96
N LEU A 182 0.06 -9.27 8.74
CA LEU A 182 -1.16 -8.74 9.35
C LEU A 182 -0.88 -7.51 10.22
N ARG A 183 0.12 -7.61 11.09
CA ARG A 183 0.54 -6.51 11.97
C ARG A 183 0.93 -5.27 11.16
N ASN A 184 1.71 -5.46 10.08
CA ASN A 184 2.11 -4.37 9.19
C ASN A 184 0.91 -3.76 8.43
N MET A 185 -0.02 -4.58 7.95
CA MET A 185 -1.24 -4.10 7.29
C MET A 185 -2.08 -3.22 8.22
N ILE A 186 -2.26 -3.62 9.47
CA ILE A 186 -3.01 -2.85 10.47
C ILE A 186 -2.32 -1.51 10.74
N ASN A 187 -1.01 -1.51 10.98
CA ASN A 187 -0.23 -0.31 11.22
C ASN A 187 -0.32 0.69 10.06
N VAL A 188 -0.13 0.23 8.83
CA VAL A 188 -0.23 1.06 7.63
C VAL A 188 -1.66 1.57 7.45
N GLY A 189 -2.67 0.72 7.60
CA GLY A 189 -4.09 1.10 7.53
C GLY A 189 -4.46 2.17 8.56
N TYR A 190 -3.95 2.02 9.78
CA TYR A 190 -4.15 2.99 10.87
C TYR A 190 -3.52 4.35 10.53
N LEU A 191 -2.27 4.38 10.06
CA LEU A 191 -1.58 5.62 9.66
C LEU A 191 -2.30 6.32 8.49
N ILE A 192 -2.72 5.58 7.48
CA ILE A 192 -3.48 6.14 6.34
C ILE A 192 -4.80 6.75 6.81
N THR A 193 -5.54 6.04 7.68
CA THR A 193 -6.83 6.49 8.20
C THR A 193 -6.68 7.75 9.05
N ARG A 194 -5.66 7.81 9.90
CA ARG A 194 -5.32 8.97 10.71
C ARG A 194 -5.01 10.19 9.85
N GLN A 195 -4.11 10.05 8.89
CA GLN A 195 -3.75 11.15 8.00
C GLN A 195 -4.94 11.62 7.15
N ALA A 196 -5.82 10.69 6.75
CA ALA A 196 -7.04 11.02 6.04
C ALA A 196 -8.02 11.82 6.93
N LEU A 197 -8.15 11.48 8.22
CA LEU A 197 -8.95 12.23 9.21
C LEU A 197 -8.40 13.64 9.48
N GLU A 198 -7.09 13.79 9.51
CA GLU A 198 -6.42 15.08 9.74
C GLU A 198 -6.56 16.03 8.53
N ARG A 199 -6.74 15.49 7.32
CA ARG A 199 -6.82 16.28 6.08
C ARG A 199 -8.26 16.76 5.81
N LYS A 200 -8.50 18.04 6.03
CA LYS A 200 -9.82 18.69 5.87
C LYS A 200 -9.95 19.43 4.54
N GLU A 201 -9.57 18.76 3.44
CA GLU A 201 -9.66 19.28 2.06
C GLU A 201 -9.69 18.13 1.07
N CYS A 202 -10.24 18.33 -0.14
CA CYS A 202 -10.03 17.42 -1.27
C CYS A 202 -8.71 17.78 -1.97
N ARG A 203 -7.80 16.75 -2.09
CA ARG A 203 -6.54 16.93 -2.81
C ARG A 203 -6.06 15.59 -3.39
N GLY A 204 -5.79 15.57 -4.69
CA GLY A 204 -5.36 14.34 -5.38
C GLY A 204 -6.34 13.20 -5.20
N LEU A 205 -5.87 12.07 -4.70
CA LEU A 205 -6.71 10.89 -4.42
C LEU A 205 -7.53 11.00 -3.12
N HIS A 206 -7.26 11.98 -2.26
CA HIS A 206 -8.06 12.21 -1.06
C HIS A 206 -9.32 13.00 -1.43
N PHE A 207 -10.41 12.27 -1.69
CA PHE A 207 -11.73 12.84 -1.93
C PHE A 207 -12.64 12.60 -0.73
N THR A 208 -13.17 13.67 -0.14
CA THR A 208 -14.04 13.61 1.04
C THR A 208 -15.35 14.37 0.82
N LEU A 209 -16.45 13.81 1.30
CA LEU A 209 -17.78 14.43 1.21
C LEU A 209 -17.96 15.63 2.15
N ASP A 210 -17.22 15.65 3.26
CA ASP A 210 -17.37 16.66 4.30
C ASP A 210 -16.61 17.96 3.99
N TYR A 211 -15.58 17.88 3.12
CA TYR A 211 -14.74 19.02 2.73
C TYR A 211 -14.61 19.12 1.21
N PRO A 212 -15.71 19.47 0.49
CA PRO A 212 -15.75 19.38 -0.98
C PRO A 212 -14.91 20.42 -1.70
N GLN A 213 -14.37 21.44 -0.99
CA GLN A 213 -13.51 22.44 -1.62
C GLN A 213 -12.16 21.85 -1.99
N HIS A 214 -11.82 21.94 -3.27
CA HIS A 214 -10.49 21.57 -3.73
C HIS A 214 -9.45 22.58 -3.25
N ALA A 215 -8.26 22.09 -2.89
CA ALA A 215 -7.15 22.93 -2.43
C ALA A 215 -6.74 24.01 -3.45
N TYR A 216 -7.09 23.80 -4.73
CA TYR A 216 -6.80 24.73 -5.84
C TYR A 216 -7.87 25.82 -6.02
N ASP A 217 -9.02 25.72 -5.37
CA ASP A 217 -10.12 26.68 -5.47
C ASP A 217 -9.94 27.87 -4.52
N LYS A 218 -8.95 27.82 -3.65
CA LYS A 218 -8.57 28.95 -2.79
C LYS A 218 -7.68 29.90 -3.61
N LYS A 219 -8.32 30.91 -4.22
CA LYS A 219 -7.63 32.07 -4.75
C LYS A 219 -7.13 32.97 -3.62
#